data_3c1c66ed841d82384cff6df8b3c6b999
#
_entry.id   3c1c66ed841d82384cff6df8b3c6b999
#
_cell.length_a   1.000
_cell.length_b   1.000
_cell.length_c   1.000
_cell.angle_alpha   90.00
_cell.angle_beta   90.00
_cell.angle_gamma   90.00
#
_symmetry.space_group_name_H-M   'P 1'
#
loop_
_entity.id
_entity.type
_entity.pdbx_description
1 polymer ?
#
loop_
_entity_poly.entity_id
_entity_poly.type
_entity_poly.pdbx_seq_one_letter_code
_entity_poly.pdbx_strand_id
1 'polypeptide(L)'
;KAFNWHFLNIDGHNFQEIIDAVEHARAVYENPTVIIAHTIPGKGVSYMESDFKWHGVPPGTADMPGEPPKEEQVSIALNDLRTLGGKIRSEHE
;
A
#
# COMPACT_ATOMS: atom_id res chain seq x y z
N LYS A 1 -5.78 -22.94 0.00
CA LYS A 1 -5.91 -24.26 -0.56
C LYS A 1 -7.14 -24.98 -0.06
N ALA A 2 -7.66 -24.56 1.07
CA ALA A 2 -8.91 -25.12 1.55
C ALA A 2 -9.99 -24.90 0.50
N PHE A 3 -10.90 -25.86 0.38
CA PHE A 3 -12.05 -25.79 -0.52
C PHE A 3 -11.65 -25.80 -2.00
N ASN A 4 -10.42 -26.19 -2.31
CA ASN A 4 -9.94 -26.27 -3.70
C ASN A 4 -9.92 -24.93 -4.38
N TRP A 5 -9.75 -23.84 -3.63
CA TRP A 5 -9.57 -22.53 -4.20
C TRP A 5 -8.14 -22.34 -4.62
N HIS A 6 -7.97 -21.58 -5.68
CA HIS A 6 -6.65 -21.22 -6.16
C HIS A 6 -6.19 -19.96 -5.43
N PHE A 7 -4.99 -19.99 -4.85
CA PHE A 7 -4.49 -18.89 -4.03
C PHE A 7 -3.28 -18.26 -4.69
N LEU A 8 -3.28 -16.93 -4.74
CA LEU A 8 -2.14 -16.15 -5.24
C LEU A 8 -1.72 -15.16 -4.16
N ASN A 9 -0.43 -15.10 -3.89
CA ASN A 9 0.14 -14.14 -2.94
C ASN A 9 0.95 -13.12 -3.73
N ILE A 10 0.65 -11.83 -3.57
CA ILE A 10 1.34 -10.79 -4.30
C ILE A 10 1.70 -9.64 -3.37
N ASP A 11 2.63 -8.78 -3.85
CA ASP A 11 2.91 -7.51 -3.23
C ASP A 11 1.84 -6.53 -3.71
N GLY A 12 0.96 -6.09 -2.80
CA GLY A 12 -0.14 -5.21 -3.15
C GLY A 12 0.28 -3.80 -3.55
N HIS A 13 1.57 -3.48 -3.40
CA HIS A 13 2.09 -2.19 -3.86
C HIS A 13 2.84 -2.30 -5.18
N ASN A 14 2.80 -3.45 -5.82
CA ASN A 14 3.46 -3.68 -7.10
C ASN A 14 2.40 -3.81 -8.18
N PHE A 15 2.30 -2.80 -9.05
CA PHE A 15 1.25 -2.79 -10.07
C PHE A 15 1.35 -3.96 -11.03
N GLN A 16 2.56 -4.35 -11.40
CA GLN A 16 2.71 -5.45 -12.34
C GLN A 16 2.22 -6.76 -11.73
N GLU A 17 2.51 -6.98 -10.44
CA GLU A 17 2.01 -8.18 -9.78
C GLU A 17 0.49 -8.18 -9.68
N ILE A 18 -0.12 -7.01 -9.46
CA ILE A 18 -1.57 -6.92 -9.41
C ILE A 18 -2.17 -7.28 -10.77
N ILE A 19 -1.63 -6.71 -11.84
CA ILE A 19 -2.11 -6.97 -13.19
C ILE A 19 -1.95 -8.45 -13.54
N ASP A 20 -0.78 -9.00 -13.27
CA ASP A 20 -0.51 -10.40 -13.58
C ASP A 20 -1.43 -11.33 -12.80
N ALA A 21 -1.68 -11.02 -11.53
CA ALA A 21 -2.54 -11.86 -10.69
C ALA A 21 -3.97 -11.84 -11.19
N VAL A 22 -4.48 -10.67 -11.58
CA VAL A 22 -5.84 -10.57 -12.08
C VAL A 22 -5.98 -11.33 -13.40
N GLU A 23 -4.99 -11.22 -14.28
CA GLU A 23 -5.04 -11.95 -15.54
C GLU A 23 -4.95 -13.44 -15.33
N HIS A 24 -4.12 -13.88 -14.40
CA HIS A 24 -4.06 -15.29 -14.05
C HIS A 24 -5.40 -15.78 -13.50
N ALA A 25 -6.02 -14.99 -12.62
CA ALA A 25 -7.30 -15.37 -12.03
C ALA A 25 -8.39 -15.51 -13.09
N ARG A 26 -8.37 -14.63 -14.09
CA ARG A 26 -9.36 -14.67 -15.16
C ARG A 26 -9.19 -15.89 -16.05
N ALA A 27 -8.03 -16.50 -16.08
CA ALA A 27 -7.76 -17.66 -16.91
C ALA A 27 -8.13 -18.97 -16.20
N VAL A 28 -8.42 -18.94 -14.90
CA VAL A 28 -8.76 -20.13 -14.12
C VAL A 28 -10.28 -20.24 -14.06
N TYR A 29 -10.82 -21.29 -14.63
CA TYR A 29 -12.29 -21.45 -14.70
C TYR A 29 -12.86 -22.38 -13.66
N GLU A 30 -12.08 -23.36 -13.24
CA GLU A 30 -12.66 -24.49 -12.50
C GLU A 30 -12.79 -24.21 -11.02
N ASN A 31 -11.94 -23.32 -10.48
CA ASN A 31 -11.92 -23.02 -9.07
C ASN A 31 -11.93 -21.53 -8.85
N PRO A 32 -12.55 -21.07 -7.76
CA PRO A 32 -12.41 -19.66 -7.39
C PRO A 32 -10.96 -19.32 -7.08
N THR A 33 -10.59 -18.08 -7.34
CA THR A 33 -9.25 -17.59 -7.05
C THR A 33 -9.30 -16.54 -5.95
N VAL A 34 -8.42 -16.69 -4.96
CA VAL A 34 -8.24 -15.71 -3.90
C VAL A 34 -6.87 -15.06 -4.12
N ILE A 35 -6.84 -13.77 -4.22
CA ILE A 35 -5.60 -13.02 -4.34
C ILE A 35 -5.34 -12.35 -3.00
N ILE A 36 -4.23 -12.72 -2.36
CA ILE A 36 -3.83 -12.11 -1.10
C ILE A 36 -2.79 -11.06 -1.42
N ALA A 37 -3.18 -9.80 -1.30
CA ALA A 37 -2.30 -8.68 -1.60
C ALA A 37 -1.68 -8.19 -0.29
N HIS A 38 -0.39 -8.39 -0.15
CA HIS A 38 0.33 -7.96 1.05
C HIS A 38 0.65 -6.48 0.91
N THR A 39 0.20 -5.69 1.87
CA THR A 39 0.35 -4.25 1.82
C THR A 39 0.94 -3.73 3.13
N ILE A 40 1.47 -2.51 3.07
CA ILE A 40 1.99 -1.82 4.24
C ILE A 40 1.07 -0.64 4.48
N PRO A 41 0.39 -0.57 5.63
CA PRO A 41 -0.47 0.59 5.93
C PRO A 41 0.35 1.87 5.90
N GLY A 42 -0.19 2.90 5.24
CA GLY A 42 0.50 4.18 5.14
C GLY A 42 1.66 4.21 4.18
N LYS A 43 1.73 3.24 3.28
CA LYS A 43 2.86 3.13 2.34
C LYS A 43 3.12 4.44 1.62
N GLY A 44 4.38 4.86 1.64
CA GLY A 44 4.83 6.07 0.95
C GLY A 44 4.91 7.30 1.83
N VAL A 45 4.30 7.28 3.00
CA VAL A 45 4.36 8.40 3.94
C VAL A 45 5.14 7.94 5.16
N SER A 46 6.32 8.52 5.35
CA SER A 46 7.30 7.99 6.31
C SER A 46 6.76 7.89 7.73
N TYR A 47 5.99 8.89 8.16
CA TYR A 47 5.50 8.89 9.54
C TYR A 47 4.25 8.02 9.73
N MET A 48 3.70 7.47 8.65
CA MET A 48 2.49 6.66 8.73
C MET A 48 2.74 5.17 8.51
N GLU A 49 3.85 4.81 7.88
CA GLU A 49 4.06 3.42 7.48
C GLU A 49 4.05 2.50 8.68
N SER A 50 3.19 1.48 8.60
CA SER A 50 3.07 0.43 9.63
C SER A 50 2.72 0.95 11.01
N ASP A 51 2.07 2.12 11.08
CA ASP A 51 1.71 2.73 12.35
C ASP A 51 0.18 2.82 12.44
N PHE A 52 -0.40 2.00 13.29
CA PHE A 52 -1.86 1.88 13.37
C PHE A 52 -2.54 3.10 13.94
N LYS A 53 -1.82 4.00 14.61
CA LYS A 53 -2.50 5.17 15.18
C LYS A 53 -3.05 6.10 14.10
N TRP A 54 -2.62 5.92 12.86
CA TRP A 54 -3.14 6.72 11.75
C TRP A 54 -4.37 6.10 11.09
N HIS A 55 -4.81 4.95 11.58
CA HIS A 55 -5.99 4.30 11.02
C HIS A 55 -7.22 5.19 11.22
N GLY A 56 -7.79 5.64 10.11
CA GLY A 56 -8.95 6.53 10.19
C GLY A 56 -8.62 7.98 10.51
N VAL A 57 -7.33 8.35 10.53
CA VAL A 57 -6.91 9.72 10.86
C VAL A 57 -6.20 10.31 9.65
N PRO A 58 -6.87 11.18 8.89
CA PRO A 58 -6.20 11.83 7.76
C PRO A 58 -5.14 12.82 8.23
N PRO A 59 -4.09 13.04 7.45
CA PRO A 59 -3.08 14.03 7.80
C PRO A 59 -3.70 15.42 7.92
N GLY A 60 -3.21 16.19 8.89
CA GLY A 60 -3.66 17.56 9.07
C GLY A 60 -4.90 17.71 9.93
N THR A 61 -5.42 16.61 10.49
CA THR A 61 -6.65 16.67 11.28
C THR A 61 -6.41 16.66 12.77
N ALA A 62 -5.28 16.18 13.25
CA ALA A 62 -5.02 16.08 14.67
C ALA A 62 -3.53 16.05 14.94
N ASP A 63 -3.13 16.63 16.08
CA ASP A 63 -1.77 16.46 16.59
C ASP A 63 -1.67 15.08 17.24
N MET A 64 -0.60 14.36 16.92
CA MET A 64 -0.38 13.03 17.45
C MET A 64 0.96 13.01 18.17
N PRO A 65 1.05 12.38 19.34
CA PRO A 65 2.30 12.34 20.07
C PRO A 65 3.42 11.70 19.25
N GLY A 66 4.56 12.37 19.22
CA GLY A 66 5.72 11.84 18.48
C GLY A 66 5.69 12.04 17.00
N GLU A 67 4.65 12.68 16.45
CA GLU A 67 4.50 12.87 15.02
C GLU A 67 4.69 14.34 14.64
N PRO A 68 4.82 14.65 13.34
CA PRO A 68 4.93 16.04 12.92
C PRO A 68 3.74 16.86 13.37
N PRO A 69 3.92 18.16 13.57
CA PRO A 69 2.78 19.02 13.94
C PRO A 69 1.69 18.94 12.89
N LYS A 70 0.45 19.08 13.35
CA LYS A 70 -0.71 18.98 12.47
C LYS A 70 -0.58 19.85 11.24
N GLU A 71 -0.05 21.05 11.41
CA GLU A 71 0.06 22.00 10.29
C GLU A 71 1.05 21.56 9.22
N GLU A 72 1.97 20.65 9.55
CA GLU A 72 3.00 20.20 8.61
C GLU A 72 2.72 18.83 8.05
N GLN A 73 1.74 18.11 8.58
CA GLN A 73 1.51 16.72 8.20
C GLN A 73 1.19 16.56 6.71
N VAL A 74 0.32 17.43 6.18
CA VAL A 74 -0.08 17.32 4.78
C VAL A 74 1.09 17.59 3.85
N SER A 75 1.86 18.64 4.12
CA SER A 75 2.97 18.98 3.22
C SER A 75 4.04 17.90 3.25
N ILE A 76 4.33 17.33 4.41
CA ILE A 76 5.30 16.24 4.50
C ILE A 76 4.79 15.02 3.74
N ALA A 77 3.52 14.66 3.93
CA ALA A 77 2.94 13.51 3.25
C ALA A 77 2.96 13.69 1.74
N LEU A 78 2.58 14.86 1.25
CA LEU A 78 2.57 15.11 -0.18
C LEU A 78 3.98 15.07 -0.76
N ASN A 79 4.95 15.60 -0.04
CA ASN A 79 6.32 15.53 -0.50
C ASN A 79 6.82 14.09 -0.54
N ASP A 80 6.51 13.30 0.49
CA ASP A 80 6.91 11.90 0.52
C ASP A 80 6.29 11.12 -0.64
N LEU A 81 5.00 11.33 -0.90
CA LEU A 81 4.33 10.63 -1.99
C LEU A 81 4.87 11.04 -3.35
N ARG A 82 5.15 12.34 -3.50
CA ARG A 82 5.64 12.85 -4.77
C ARG A 82 7.01 12.29 -5.11
N THR A 83 7.83 12.06 -4.10
CA THR A 83 9.19 11.58 -4.29
C THR A 83 9.38 10.15 -3.84
N LEU A 84 8.42 9.59 -3.11
CA LEU A 84 8.55 8.31 -2.42
C LEU A 84 9.82 8.26 -1.59
N GLY A 85 10.08 9.39 -0.87
CA GLY A 85 11.28 9.48 -0.05
C GLY A 85 12.54 9.49 -0.90
N GLY A 86 12.45 9.94 -2.15
CA GLY A 86 13.57 9.96 -3.06
C GLY A 86 13.75 8.69 -3.85
N LYS A 87 12.83 7.73 -3.72
CA LYS A 87 13.00 6.43 -4.38
C LYS A 87 12.32 6.34 -5.73
N ILE A 88 11.39 7.25 -6.01
CA ILE A 88 10.55 7.09 -7.18
C ILE A 88 11.36 7.11 -8.47
N ARG A 89 12.42 7.90 -8.51
CA ARG A 89 13.23 7.99 -9.72
C ARG A 89 14.00 6.71 -9.98
N SER A 90 14.59 6.14 -8.93
CA SER A 90 15.38 4.94 -9.13
C SER A 90 14.51 3.76 -9.54
N GLU A 91 13.25 3.77 -9.19
CA GLU A 91 12.34 2.69 -9.58
C GLU A 91 11.91 2.77 -11.02
N HIS A 92 11.95 3.95 -11.61
CA HIS A 92 11.45 4.16 -12.96
C HIS A 92 12.56 4.42 -13.97
N GLU A 93 13.78 4.36 -13.53
CA GLU A 93 14.93 4.53 -14.43
C GLU A 93 15.48 3.22 -15.00
#